data_fc33c2870ace26d4eae012089b0dc7e6
#
_entry.id   fc33c2870ace26d4eae012089b0dc7e6
#
_cell.length_a   1.000
_cell.length_b   1.000
_cell.length_c   1.000
_cell.angle_alpha   90.00
_cell.angle_beta   90.00
_cell.angle_gamma   90.00
#
_symmetry.space_group_name_H-M   'P 1'
#
loop_
_entity.id
_entity.type
_entity.pdbx_description
1 polymer ?
#
loop_
_entity_poly.entity_id
_entity_poly.type
_entity_poly.pdbx_seq_one_letter_code
_entity_poly.pdbx_strand_id
1 'polypeptide(L)'
;MRYEGTIYRPPGEWKSYLLQVTVGCSHNTCTFCGMYKDKRYRVRPLKEIYEDIALARQYYGSVKRVFLCDGDAIAMDTEDLLAVLNRLWDTFPALERVSAFFALLRRGPSRCYELAGDTFFVPLHAEPVPAGKGTLFHTIYRESG
;
A
#
# COMPACT_ATOMS: atom_id res chain seq x y z
N MET A 1 -3.08 10.40 12.95
CA MET A 1 -2.45 9.98 11.69
C MET A 1 -1.06 10.58 11.65
N ARG A 2 -0.07 9.73 11.59
CA ARG A 2 1.35 10.12 11.65
C ARG A 2 1.99 9.85 10.30
N TYR A 3 2.71 10.85 9.78
CA TYR A 3 3.47 10.71 8.54
C TYR A 3 4.92 11.08 8.78
N GLU A 4 5.84 10.29 8.25
CA GLU A 4 7.26 10.53 8.32
C GLU A 4 7.79 11.00 6.97
N GLY A 5 8.29 12.21 6.94
CA GLY A 5 8.80 12.87 5.74
C GLY A 5 7.72 13.20 4.71
N THR A 6 8.14 13.49 3.51
CA THR A 6 7.23 13.84 2.40
C THR A 6 6.43 12.62 1.97
N ILE A 7 5.11 12.78 1.86
CA ILE A 7 4.19 11.74 1.36
C ILE A 7 3.80 12.06 -0.07
N TYR A 8 3.92 11.08 -0.94
CA TYR A 8 3.55 11.19 -2.35
C TYR A 8 2.21 10.49 -2.58
N ARG A 9 1.33 11.19 -3.28
CA ARG A 9 0.00 10.70 -3.66
C ARG A 9 -0.11 10.66 -5.17
N PRO A 10 -0.49 9.53 -5.78
CA PRO A 10 -0.82 9.49 -7.20
C PRO A 10 -2.06 10.34 -7.49
N PRO A 11 -2.15 10.99 -8.65
CA PRO A 11 -3.32 11.82 -9.00
C PRO A 11 -4.65 11.08 -8.90
N GLY A 12 -4.70 9.80 -9.26
CA GLY A 12 -5.91 8.96 -9.18
C GLY A 12 -6.38 8.65 -7.75
N GLU A 13 -5.54 8.90 -6.75
CA GLU A 13 -5.81 8.62 -5.33
C GLU A 13 -6.14 9.89 -4.52
N TRP A 14 -6.55 10.98 -5.17
CA TRP A 14 -6.80 12.25 -4.49
C TRP A 14 -7.91 12.20 -3.42
N LYS A 15 -8.86 11.25 -3.55
CA LYS A 15 -9.94 11.00 -2.58
C LYS A 15 -9.63 9.91 -1.57
N SER A 16 -8.46 9.27 -1.64
CA SER A 16 -8.12 8.15 -0.78
C SER A 16 -7.55 8.62 0.55
N TYR A 17 -7.93 7.94 1.61
CA TYR A 17 -7.21 8.04 2.87
C TYR A 17 -5.79 7.49 2.70
N LEU A 18 -4.80 8.26 3.10
CA LEU A 18 -3.40 7.87 3.04
C LEU A 18 -3.01 7.18 4.34
N LEU A 19 -2.55 5.95 4.26
CA LEU A 19 -2.02 5.20 5.40
C LEU A 19 -0.56 4.83 5.14
N GLN A 20 0.36 5.40 5.91
CA GLN A 20 1.76 5.06 5.81
C GLN A 20 2.05 3.79 6.59
N VAL A 21 2.27 2.68 5.88
CA VAL A 21 2.60 1.36 6.47
C VAL A 21 4.09 1.07 6.43
N THR A 22 4.78 1.65 5.45
CA THR A 22 6.24 1.62 5.31
C THR A 22 6.79 3.02 5.21
N VAL A 23 8.06 3.21 5.47
CA VAL A 23 8.80 4.44 5.24
C VAL A 23 9.83 4.19 4.16
N GLY A 24 9.86 5.04 3.13
CA GLY A 24 10.79 4.91 2.01
C GLY A 24 10.44 3.82 1.01
N CYS A 25 11.42 3.38 0.24
CA CYS A 25 11.28 2.33 -0.77
C CYS A 25 12.34 1.25 -0.56
N SER A 26 11.94 -0.02 -0.60
CA SER A 26 12.84 -1.16 -0.37
C SER A 26 13.92 -1.29 -1.43
N HIS A 27 13.64 -0.82 -2.64
CA HIS A 27 14.60 -0.86 -3.74
C HIS A 27 15.52 0.37 -3.78
N ASN A 28 15.00 1.54 -3.61
CA ASN A 28 15.63 2.88 -3.51
C ASN A 28 16.94 3.16 -4.31
N THR A 29 17.23 2.34 -5.30
CA THR A 29 18.44 2.44 -6.18
C THR A 29 18.10 2.96 -7.58
N CYS A 30 16.82 3.23 -7.87
CA CYS A 30 16.39 3.73 -9.16
C CYS A 30 17.06 5.06 -9.49
N THR A 31 17.65 5.16 -10.68
CA THR A 31 18.38 6.36 -11.12
C THR A 31 17.45 7.53 -11.46
N PHE A 32 16.21 7.23 -11.83
CA PHE A 32 15.19 8.23 -12.22
C PHE A 32 14.25 8.65 -11.10
N CYS A 33 14.11 7.85 -10.03
CA CYS A 33 13.21 8.12 -8.92
C CYS A 33 13.96 8.76 -7.76
N GLY A 34 13.66 10.03 -7.47
CA GLY A 34 14.21 10.77 -6.34
C GLY A 34 13.34 10.80 -5.09
N MET A 35 12.11 10.25 -5.17
CA MET A 35 11.04 10.46 -4.16
C MET A 35 11.39 10.00 -2.76
N TYR A 36 12.20 8.93 -2.63
CA TYR A 36 12.49 8.28 -1.34
C TYR A 36 13.97 8.21 -1.03
N LYS A 37 14.82 8.98 -1.74
CA LYS A 37 16.29 8.94 -1.57
C LYS A 37 16.75 9.40 -0.18
N ASP A 38 15.98 10.27 0.44
CA ASP A 38 16.19 10.81 1.78
C ASP A 38 15.64 9.92 2.91
N LYS A 39 14.96 8.81 2.54
CA LYS A 39 14.35 7.91 3.52
C LYS A 39 15.03 6.54 3.54
N ARG A 40 15.32 6.06 4.73
CA ARG A 40 15.73 4.66 4.94
C ARG A 40 14.49 3.77 4.99
N TYR A 41 14.45 2.71 4.16
CA TYR A 41 13.34 1.77 4.16
C TYR A 41 13.17 1.07 5.51
N ARG A 42 11.95 1.05 6.00
CA ARG A 42 11.50 0.24 7.14
C ARG A 42 10.00 0.04 7.12
N VAL A 43 9.54 -1.04 7.71
CA VAL A 43 8.13 -1.28 8.01
C VAL A 43 7.79 -0.59 9.33
N ARG A 44 6.65 0.07 9.41
CA ARG A 44 6.17 0.68 10.66
C ARG A 44 5.58 -0.40 11.58
N PRO A 45 5.70 -0.23 12.91
CA PRO A 45 5.09 -1.15 13.87
C PRO A 45 3.57 -1.25 13.67
N LEU A 46 3.01 -2.46 13.67
CA LEU A 46 1.56 -2.70 13.50
C LEU A 46 0.72 -1.90 14.51
N LYS A 47 1.20 -1.77 15.74
CA LYS A 47 0.53 -0.98 16.78
C LYS A 47 0.29 0.46 16.33
N GLU A 48 1.29 1.11 15.76
CA GLU A 48 1.17 2.49 15.28
C GLU A 48 0.24 2.61 14.07
N ILE A 49 0.28 1.62 13.18
CA ILE A 49 -0.60 1.55 12.01
C ILE A 49 -2.06 1.40 12.48
N TYR A 50 -2.34 0.56 13.46
CA TYR A 50 -3.67 0.37 14.02
C TYR A 50 -4.21 1.60 14.73
N GLU A 51 -3.35 2.32 15.46
CA GLU A 51 -3.70 3.61 16.06
C GLU A 51 -4.07 4.65 14.98
N ASP A 52 -3.32 4.70 13.89
CA ASP A 52 -3.62 5.60 12.77
C ASP A 52 -4.94 5.24 12.07
N ILE A 53 -5.26 3.95 11.91
CA ILE A 53 -6.54 3.48 11.37
C ILE A 53 -7.69 3.89 12.30
N ALA A 54 -7.52 3.72 13.61
CA ALA A 54 -8.53 4.12 14.60
C ALA A 54 -8.78 5.63 14.61
N LEU A 55 -7.71 6.43 14.55
CA LEU A 55 -7.81 7.90 14.43
C LEU A 55 -8.48 8.31 13.12
N ALA A 56 -8.18 7.63 12.02
CA ALA A 56 -8.84 7.90 10.74
C ALA A 56 -10.36 7.60 10.81
N ARG A 57 -10.76 6.54 11.51
CA ARG A 57 -12.17 6.23 11.74
C ARG A 57 -12.88 7.33 12.52
N GLN A 58 -12.24 7.85 13.55
CA GLN A 58 -12.80 8.96 14.34
C GLN A 58 -12.92 10.24 13.53
N TYR A 59 -11.93 10.54 12.67
CA TYR A 59 -11.88 11.78 11.92
C TYR A 59 -12.78 11.79 10.67
N TYR A 60 -12.73 10.71 9.87
CA TYR A 60 -13.46 10.63 8.59
C TYR A 60 -14.83 9.96 8.72
N GLY A 61 -15.09 9.18 9.76
CA GLY A 61 -16.29 8.37 9.92
C GLY A 61 -16.40 7.22 8.93
N SER A 62 -16.34 7.48 7.63
CA SER A 62 -16.40 6.50 6.56
C SER A 62 -15.30 6.74 5.53
N VAL A 63 -14.66 5.66 5.09
CA VAL A 63 -13.61 5.67 4.08
C VAL A 63 -13.93 4.61 3.02
N LYS A 64 -13.95 5.03 1.75
CA LYS A 64 -14.17 4.12 0.62
C LYS A 64 -12.88 3.66 -0.04
N ARG A 65 -11.82 4.44 0.06
CA ARG A 65 -10.54 4.17 -0.60
C ARG A 65 -9.39 4.46 0.35
N VAL A 66 -8.44 3.55 0.40
CA VAL A 66 -7.19 3.70 1.14
C VAL A 66 -6.02 3.57 0.18
N PHE A 67 -5.03 4.41 0.34
CA PHE A 67 -3.76 4.28 -0.34
C PHE A 67 -2.64 4.04 0.66
N LEU A 68 -1.99 2.88 0.54
CA LEU A 68 -0.83 2.54 1.38
C LEU A 68 0.40 3.28 0.85
N CYS A 69 0.89 4.23 1.62
CA CYS A 69 2.13 4.95 1.33
C CYS A 69 3.30 4.12 1.87
N ASP A 70 4.43 4.31 1.49
CA ASP A 70 5.36 4.97 0.61
C ASP A 70 5.69 4.10 -0.62
N GLY A 71 6.99 4.01 -0.98
CA GLY A 71 7.45 3.48 -2.26
C GLY A 71 7.28 1.97 -2.47
N ASP A 72 7.15 1.17 -1.41
CA ASP A 72 7.01 -0.29 -1.53
C ASP A 72 6.29 -0.89 -0.31
N ALA A 73 5.02 -0.57 -0.17
CA ALA A 73 4.19 -1.09 0.93
C ALA A 73 4.05 -2.62 0.90
N ILE A 74 4.11 -3.23 -0.29
CA ILE A 74 3.95 -4.70 -0.48
C ILE A 74 5.23 -5.47 -0.10
N ALA A 75 6.35 -4.81 0.14
CA ALA A 75 7.57 -5.47 0.60
C ALA A 75 7.55 -5.85 2.09
N MET A 76 6.55 -5.40 2.84
CA MET A 76 6.35 -5.86 4.22
C MET A 76 5.98 -7.35 4.25
N ASP A 77 6.14 -8.00 5.40
CA ASP A 77 5.78 -9.41 5.55
C ASP A 77 4.30 -9.64 5.26
N THR A 78 3.99 -10.78 4.60
CA THR A 78 2.65 -11.09 4.14
C THR A 78 1.63 -11.14 5.29
N GLU A 79 2.01 -11.71 6.43
CA GLU A 79 1.15 -11.78 7.62
C GLU A 79 0.82 -10.39 8.17
N ASP A 80 1.81 -9.50 8.22
CA ASP A 80 1.63 -8.13 8.67
C ASP A 80 0.75 -7.32 7.69
N LEU A 81 0.98 -7.49 6.39
CA LEU A 81 0.16 -6.84 5.36
C LEU A 81 -1.30 -7.27 5.49
N LEU A 82 -1.54 -8.57 5.68
CA LEU A 82 -2.86 -9.14 5.92
C LEU A 82 -3.54 -8.58 7.15
N ALA A 83 -2.80 -8.53 8.26
CA ALA A 83 -3.32 -7.98 9.50
C ALA A 83 -3.76 -6.51 9.31
N VAL A 84 -3.00 -5.72 8.55
CA VAL A 84 -3.37 -4.34 8.20
C VAL A 84 -4.61 -4.30 7.31
N LEU A 85 -4.67 -5.13 6.27
CA LEU A 85 -5.81 -5.18 5.35
C LEU A 85 -7.09 -5.59 6.08
N ASN A 86 -7.05 -6.65 6.87
CA ASN A 86 -8.20 -7.10 7.67
C ASN A 86 -8.66 -5.99 8.63
N ARG A 87 -7.71 -5.35 9.32
CA ARG A 87 -8.03 -4.22 10.20
C ARG A 87 -8.72 -3.06 9.49
N LEU A 88 -8.31 -2.76 8.25
CA LEU A 88 -8.94 -1.72 7.42
C LEU A 88 -10.37 -2.09 7.06
N TRP A 89 -10.64 -3.32 6.60
CA TRP A 89 -11.99 -3.76 6.24
C TRP A 89 -12.92 -3.85 7.45
N ASP A 90 -12.43 -4.32 8.60
CA ASP A 90 -13.21 -4.35 9.84
C ASP A 90 -13.57 -2.94 10.33
N THR A 91 -12.63 -1.99 10.17
CA THR A 91 -12.81 -0.61 10.64
C THR A 91 -13.70 0.20 9.69
N PHE A 92 -13.61 -0.04 8.39
CA PHE A 92 -14.33 0.72 7.36
C PHE A 92 -15.24 -0.19 6.51
N PRO A 93 -16.49 -0.45 6.95
CA PRO A 93 -17.41 -1.33 6.22
C PRO A 93 -17.73 -0.87 4.78
N ALA A 94 -17.58 0.43 4.51
CA ALA A 94 -17.76 1.01 3.18
C ALA A 94 -16.49 0.99 2.31
N LEU A 95 -15.42 0.33 2.76
CA LEU A 95 -14.16 0.28 2.03
C LEU A 95 -14.31 -0.55 0.74
N GLU A 96 -14.06 0.10 -0.39
CA GLU A 96 -14.19 -0.48 -1.72
C GLU A 96 -12.83 -0.91 -2.29
N ARG A 97 -11.76 -0.18 -1.92
CA ARG A 97 -10.46 -0.37 -2.53
C ARG A 97 -9.30 0.02 -1.61
N VAL A 98 -8.26 -0.80 -1.62
CA VAL A 98 -6.93 -0.46 -1.10
C VAL A 98 -5.93 -0.47 -2.25
N SER A 99 -5.12 0.55 -2.38
CA SER A 99 -4.09 0.68 -3.43
C SER A 99 -2.72 0.94 -2.80
N ALA A 100 -1.65 0.58 -3.49
CA ALA A 100 -0.28 0.78 -3.02
C ALA A 100 0.69 1.01 -4.18
N PHE A 101 1.83 1.64 -3.89
CA PHE A 101 3.03 1.51 -4.72
C PHE A 101 3.78 0.23 -4.40
N PHE A 102 4.47 -0.34 -5.40
CA PHE A 102 5.42 -1.42 -5.16
C PHE A 102 6.58 -1.38 -6.16
N ALA A 103 7.72 -1.96 -5.76
CA ALA A 103 8.90 -2.06 -6.60
C ALA A 103 8.87 -3.37 -7.40
N LEU A 104 8.76 -3.28 -8.74
CA LEU A 104 8.69 -4.43 -9.68
C LEU A 104 9.89 -5.36 -9.63
N LEU A 105 11.06 -4.86 -9.26
CA LEU A 105 12.33 -5.52 -9.54
C LEU A 105 12.68 -6.67 -8.59
N ARG A 106 11.92 -6.88 -7.53
CA ARG A 106 12.23 -7.91 -6.53
C ARG A 106 11.40 -9.19 -6.63
N ARG A 107 10.30 -9.20 -7.37
CA ARG A 107 9.41 -10.36 -7.38
C ARG A 107 8.92 -10.63 -8.79
N GLY A 108 9.19 -11.82 -9.30
CA GLY A 108 8.73 -12.26 -10.61
C GLY A 108 7.23 -12.10 -10.82
N PRO A 109 6.73 -12.25 -12.07
CA PRO A 109 5.43 -11.76 -12.53
C PRO A 109 4.18 -12.46 -11.96
N SER A 110 4.31 -13.30 -10.94
CA SER A 110 3.17 -14.12 -10.49
C SER A 110 3.24 -14.38 -8.99
N ARG A 111 2.71 -13.48 -8.18
CA ARG A 111 2.21 -13.87 -6.87
C ARG A 111 0.79 -13.36 -6.70
N CYS A 112 -0.17 -14.20 -7.08
CA CYS A 112 -1.46 -14.20 -6.44
C CYS A 112 -1.20 -14.57 -4.97
N TYR A 113 -1.51 -13.70 -4.04
CA TYR A 113 -1.47 -14.03 -2.63
C TYR A 113 -2.79 -14.73 -2.32
N GLU A 114 -2.76 -16.06 -2.27
CA GLU A 114 -3.80 -16.82 -1.57
C GLU A 114 -3.58 -16.59 -0.07
N LEU A 115 -4.46 -15.81 0.52
CA LEU A 115 -4.43 -15.48 1.92
C LEU A 115 -5.60 -16.21 2.58
N ALA A 116 -5.28 -17.27 3.33
CA ALA A 116 -6.16 -18.02 4.25
C ALA A 116 -7.68 -17.73 4.12
N GLY A 117 -8.31 -18.20 3.04
CA GLY A 117 -9.76 -18.14 2.85
C GLY A 117 -10.31 -16.88 2.14
N ASP A 118 -9.55 -15.81 2.05
CA ASP A 118 -9.91 -14.61 1.28
C ASP A 118 -8.88 -14.44 0.16
N THR A 119 -9.30 -14.59 -1.09
CA THR A 119 -8.44 -14.40 -2.26
C THR A 119 -8.33 -12.92 -2.56
N PHE A 120 -7.14 -12.36 -2.43
CA PHE A 120 -6.85 -11.01 -2.88
C PHE A 120 -6.22 -11.08 -4.28
N PHE A 121 -6.93 -10.62 -5.29
CA PHE A 121 -6.37 -10.41 -6.61
C PHE A 121 -5.61 -9.09 -6.63
N VAL A 122 -4.34 -9.16 -6.98
CA VAL A 122 -3.60 -8.01 -7.48
C VAL A 122 -3.64 -8.13 -9.00
N PRO A 123 -4.61 -7.50 -9.70
CA PRO A 123 -4.63 -7.58 -11.14
C PRO A 123 -3.40 -6.86 -11.66
N LEU A 124 -2.48 -7.62 -12.21
CA LEU A 124 -1.41 -7.13 -13.06
C LEU A 124 -2.00 -6.63 -14.38
N HIS A 125 -2.63 -5.49 -14.40
CA HIS A 125 -2.72 -4.70 -15.60
C HIS A 125 -1.39 -3.97 -15.79
N ALA A 126 -0.33 -4.76 -15.93
CA ALA A 126 0.92 -4.26 -16.41
C ALA A 126 0.86 -4.33 -17.94
N GLU A 127 0.50 -3.24 -18.58
CA GLU A 127 1.13 -2.98 -19.86
C GLU A 127 2.63 -3.04 -19.63
N PRO A 128 3.41 -3.69 -20.53
CA PRO A 128 4.85 -3.79 -20.36
C PRO A 128 5.42 -2.37 -20.31
N VAL A 129 5.79 -1.94 -19.10
CA VAL A 129 6.48 -0.67 -18.91
C VAL A 129 7.87 -0.83 -19.50
N PRO A 130 8.30 0.01 -20.45
CA PRO A 130 9.64 -0.05 -21.00
C PRO A 130 10.67 -0.04 -19.89
N ALA A 131 11.73 -0.87 -20.05
CA ALA A 131 12.81 -0.97 -19.09
C ALA A 131 13.28 0.45 -18.67
N GLY A 132 13.21 0.76 -17.39
CA GLY A 132 13.62 2.06 -16.84
C GLY A 132 12.49 2.96 -16.31
N LYS A 133 11.22 2.61 -16.45
CA LYS A 133 10.13 3.40 -15.91
C LYS A 133 9.38 2.67 -14.81
N GLY A 134 9.66 3.03 -13.58
CA GLY A 134 8.68 3.35 -12.55
C GLY A 134 8.18 2.28 -11.67
N THR A 135 7.72 2.84 -10.65
CA THR A 135 6.88 2.28 -9.61
C THR A 135 5.52 1.93 -10.21
N LEU A 136 5.10 0.67 -10.13
CA LEU A 136 3.77 0.26 -10.55
C LEU A 136 2.76 0.48 -9.43
N PHE A 137 1.56 0.77 -9.87
CA PHE A 137 0.39 1.00 -9.07
C PHE A 137 -0.41 -0.30 -8.95
N HIS A 138 -0.70 -0.76 -7.73
CA HIS A 138 -1.57 -1.90 -7.50
C HIS A 138 -2.81 -1.55 -6.71
N THR A 139 -3.89 -2.17 -7.11
CA THR A 139 -5.16 -2.12 -6.40
C THR A 139 -5.44 -3.50 -5.82
N ILE A 140 -5.75 -3.54 -4.55
CA ILE A 140 -6.10 -4.75 -3.82
C ILE A 140 -7.62 -4.76 -3.65
N TYR A 141 -8.26 -5.80 -4.17
CA TYR A 141 -9.70 -6.02 -3.98
C TYR A 141 -9.91 -7.20 -3.05
N ARG A 142 -10.95 -7.13 -2.23
CA ARG A 142 -11.49 -8.29 -1.54
C ARG A 142 -12.55 -8.92 -2.45
N GLU A 143 -12.45 -10.22 -2.76
CA GLU A 143 -13.58 -10.93 -3.35
C GLU A 143 -14.68 -11.01 -2.28
N SER A 144 -15.81 -10.40 -2.58
CA SER A 144 -17.04 -10.66 -1.84
C SER A 144 -17.56 -12.03 -2.28
N GLY A 145 -17.40 -13.01 -1.41
CA GLY A 145 -18.03 -14.31 -1.56
C GLY A 145 -19.54 -14.21 -1.64
#